data_1070ac69e961fcf29a1d6fdf0859f61b
#
_entry.id   1070ac69e961fcf29a1d6fdf0859f61b
#
_cell.length_a   1.000
_cell.length_b   1.000
_cell.length_c   1.000
_cell.angle_alpha   90.00
_cell.angle_beta   90.00
_cell.angle_gamma   90.00
#
_symmetry.space_group_name_H-M   'P 1'
#
loop_
_entity.id
_entity.type
_entity.pdbx_description
1 polymer ?
#
loop_
_entity_poly.entity_id
_entity_poly.type
_entity_poly.pdbx_seq_one_letter_code
_entity_poly.pdbx_strand_id
1 'polypeptide(L)'
;MEATKLTKEHLDTLHFEHERWVKQLAFYKDELKTYTNRLEDIAQRYTGREVMQKLEHFQNQFIRQNEVIDILTHDINEHEQILVNSVKENPTASDHRLFDDHSGLRDRMETFLKIYNELKPGFMRYLTKYM
;
A
#
# COMPACT_ATOMS: atom_id res chain seq x y z
N MET A 1 33.27 4.00 -12.26
CA MET A 1 32.68 4.27 -11.80
C MET A 1 32.08 3.80 -10.78
N GLU A 2 32.16 3.50 -10.07
CA GLU A 2 31.66 3.14 -9.16
C GLU A 2 30.52 3.20 -8.78
N ALA A 3 30.35 3.53 -9.05
CA ALA A 3 29.15 4.04 -8.97
C ALA A 3 28.03 3.27 -8.51
N THR A 4 27.96 2.09 -8.71
CA THR A 4 26.80 1.29 -8.45
C THR A 4 26.90 0.44 -7.21
N LYS A 5 27.95 0.61 -6.49
CA LYS A 5 28.18 -0.18 -5.29
C LYS A 5 27.30 0.32 -4.15
N LEU A 6 26.50 -0.55 -3.56
CA LEU A 6 25.71 -0.22 -2.40
C LEU A 6 26.58 -0.07 -1.18
N THR A 7 26.50 1.06 -0.54
CA THR A 7 27.14 1.27 0.76
C THR A 7 26.19 0.82 1.86
N LYS A 8 26.73 0.69 3.06
CA LYS A 8 25.90 0.37 4.22
C LYS A 8 24.79 1.42 4.41
N GLU A 9 25.10 2.67 4.14
CA GLU A 9 24.13 3.75 4.26
C GLU A 9 22.96 3.59 3.29
N HIS A 10 23.24 3.20 2.07
CA HIS A 10 22.19 2.94 1.07
C HIS A 10 21.31 1.76 1.50
N LEU A 11 21.94 0.70 2.00
CA LEU A 11 21.20 -0.47 2.46
C LEU A 11 20.31 -0.14 3.65
N ASP A 12 20.79 0.66 4.58
CA ASP A 12 20.01 1.12 5.72
C ASP A 12 18.82 1.96 5.27
N THR A 13 19.02 2.79 4.24
CA THR A 13 17.94 3.61 3.68
C THR A 13 16.85 2.76 3.06
N LEU A 14 17.22 1.74 2.29
CA LEU A 14 16.27 0.82 1.67
C LEU A 14 15.46 0.08 2.75
N HIS A 15 16.16 -0.43 3.75
CA HIS A 15 15.53 -1.13 4.86
C HIS A 15 14.55 -0.22 5.59
N PHE A 16 14.94 1.00 5.85
CA PHE A 16 14.11 1.99 6.55
C PHE A 16 12.85 2.32 5.74
N GLU A 17 12.98 2.46 4.42
CA GLU A 17 11.82 2.67 3.56
C GLU A 17 10.87 1.49 3.61
N HIS A 18 11.39 0.26 3.60
CA HIS A 18 10.56 -0.94 3.71
C HIS A 18 9.73 -0.93 4.98
N GLU A 19 10.34 -0.61 6.10
CA GLU A 19 9.64 -0.54 7.38
C GLU A 19 8.54 0.51 7.35
N ARG A 20 8.83 1.68 6.80
CA ARG A 20 7.86 2.76 6.70
C ARG A 20 6.70 2.39 5.82
N TRP A 21 6.96 1.78 4.68
CA TRP A 21 5.91 1.36 3.75
C TRP A 21 4.99 0.32 4.38
N VAL A 22 5.56 -0.68 5.05
CA VAL A 22 4.76 -1.72 5.70
C VAL A 22 3.85 -1.11 6.77
N LYS A 23 4.36 -0.18 7.55
CA LYS A 23 3.56 0.52 8.56
C LYS A 23 2.45 1.35 7.94
N GLN A 24 2.74 2.05 6.84
CA GLN A 24 1.74 2.82 6.12
C GLN A 24 0.64 1.92 5.58
N LEU A 25 1.01 0.81 4.97
CA LEU A 25 0.05 -0.14 4.42
C LEU A 25 -0.83 -0.74 5.53
N ALA A 26 -0.24 -1.06 6.67
CA ALA A 26 -1.01 -1.56 7.81
C ALA A 26 -2.01 -0.51 8.31
N PHE A 27 -1.60 0.75 8.35
CA PHE A 27 -2.48 1.85 8.74
C PHE A 27 -3.68 1.96 7.79
N TYR A 28 -3.42 1.92 6.48
CA TYR A 28 -4.50 2.03 5.50
C TYR A 28 -5.40 0.80 5.51
N LYS A 29 -4.86 -0.36 5.81
CA LYS A 29 -5.67 -1.57 5.95
C LYS A 29 -6.67 -1.42 7.10
N ASP A 30 -6.22 -0.90 8.22
CA ASP A 30 -7.10 -0.63 9.36
C ASP A 30 -8.14 0.43 9.03
N GLU A 31 -7.75 1.46 8.32
CA GLU A 31 -8.66 2.52 7.91
C GLU A 31 -9.76 1.97 6.98
N LEU A 32 -9.37 1.11 6.03
CA LEU A 32 -10.33 0.48 5.13
C LEU A 32 -11.33 -0.41 5.88
N LYS A 33 -10.87 -1.06 6.93
CA LYS A 33 -11.75 -1.87 7.78
C LYS A 33 -12.81 -0.98 8.43
N THR A 34 -12.39 0.16 8.96
CA THR A 34 -13.30 1.14 9.55
C THR A 34 -14.31 1.64 8.50
N TYR A 35 -13.82 1.96 7.31
CA TYR A 35 -14.69 2.44 6.22
C TYR A 35 -15.70 1.37 5.80
N THR A 36 -15.27 0.13 5.71
CA THR A 36 -16.16 -0.99 5.37
C THR A 36 -17.26 -1.12 6.42
N ASN A 37 -16.91 -0.98 7.71
CA ASN A 37 -17.90 -1.02 8.77
C ASN A 37 -18.92 0.11 8.65
N ARG A 38 -18.49 1.29 8.22
CA ARG A 38 -19.40 2.41 7.98
C ARG A 38 -20.34 2.14 6.83
N LEU A 39 -19.86 1.47 5.77
CA LEU A 39 -20.74 1.06 4.67
C LEU A 39 -21.81 0.08 5.16
N GLU A 40 -21.46 -0.83 6.05
CA GLU A 40 -22.43 -1.76 6.63
C GLU A 40 -23.49 -1.02 7.42
N ASP A 41 -23.11 -0.01 8.19
CA ASP A 41 -24.05 0.82 8.94
C ASP A 41 -25.04 1.52 8.00
N ILE A 42 -24.54 2.06 6.90
CA ILE A 42 -25.38 2.72 5.90
C ILE A 42 -26.35 1.72 5.26
N ALA A 43 -25.85 0.53 4.94
CA ALA A 43 -26.67 -0.52 4.33
C ALA A 43 -27.84 -0.94 5.22
N GLN A 44 -27.69 -0.84 6.54
CA GLN A 44 -28.76 -1.16 7.47
C GLN A 44 -29.83 -0.08 7.56
N ARG A 45 -29.48 1.16 7.22
CA ARG A 45 -30.39 2.29 7.34
C ARG A 45 -31.12 2.64 6.05
N TYR A 46 -30.52 2.36 4.92
CA TYR A 46 -30.99 2.81 3.63
C TYR A 46 -31.21 1.65 2.67
N THR A 47 -32.30 1.71 1.92
CA THR A 47 -32.60 0.71 0.90
C THR A 47 -32.74 1.36 -0.48
N GLY A 48 -32.57 2.67 -0.57
CA GLY A 48 -32.71 3.40 -1.83
C GLY A 48 -31.69 2.96 -2.87
N ARG A 49 -32.11 2.96 -4.11
CA ARG A 49 -31.29 2.49 -5.22
C ARG A 49 -29.99 3.30 -5.37
N GLU A 50 -30.11 4.63 -5.31
CA GLU A 50 -28.95 5.50 -5.49
C GLU A 50 -27.92 5.31 -4.39
N VAL A 51 -28.38 5.22 -3.14
CA VAL A 51 -27.50 5.00 -2.00
C VAL A 51 -26.75 3.67 -2.16
N MET A 52 -27.48 2.63 -2.52
CA MET A 52 -26.93 1.29 -2.63
C MET A 52 -25.97 1.14 -3.82
N GLN A 53 -26.22 1.83 -4.92
CA GLN A 53 -25.29 1.81 -6.06
C GLN A 53 -23.94 2.40 -5.68
N LYS A 54 -23.95 3.51 -4.97
CA LYS A 54 -22.70 4.14 -4.51
C LYS A 54 -22.02 3.32 -3.43
N LEU A 55 -22.80 2.70 -2.56
CA LEU A 55 -22.28 1.81 -1.54
C LEU A 55 -21.49 0.67 -2.17
N GLU A 56 -22.06 0.02 -3.18
CA GLU A 56 -21.40 -1.07 -3.90
C GLU A 56 -20.13 -0.58 -4.59
N HIS A 57 -20.17 0.62 -5.15
CA HIS A 57 -18.98 1.21 -5.78
C HIS A 57 -17.84 1.33 -4.78
N PHE A 58 -18.10 1.90 -3.60
CA PHE A 58 -17.07 2.05 -2.58
C PHE A 58 -16.63 0.70 -2.02
N GLN A 59 -17.57 -0.21 -1.82
CA GLN A 59 -17.25 -1.55 -1.35
C GLN A 59 -16.27 -2.25 -2.29
N ASN A 60 -16.52 -2.18 -3.59
CA ASN A 60 -15.64 -2.77 -4.58
C ASN A 60 -14.27 -2.11 -4.59
N GLN A 61 -14.22 -0.79 -4.44
CA GLN A 61 -12.95 -0.06 -4.36
C GLN A 61 -12.16 -0.46 -3.12
N PHE A 62 -12.82 -0.61 -1.99
CA PHE A 62 -12.16 -1.00 -0.75
C PHE A 62 -11.61 -2.43 -0.84
N ILE A 63 -12.36 -3.34 -1.43
CA ILE A 63 -11.90 -4.71 -1.65
C ILE A 63 -10.64 -4.68 -2.52
N ARG A 64 -10.66 -3.90 -3.60
CA ARG A 64 -9.53 -3.78 -4.50
C ARG A 64 -8.30 -3.22 -3.79
N GLN A 65 -8.47 -2.16 -2.99
CA GLN A 65 -7.36 -1.56 -2.27
C GLN A 65 -6.79 -2.50 -1.22
N ASN A 66 -7.64 -3.28 -0.55
CA ASN A 66 -7.16 -4.29 0.38
C ASN A 66 -6.29 -5.34 -0.31
N GLU A 67 -6.69 -5.78 -1.50
CA GLU A 67 -5.88 -6.72 -2.29
C GLU A 67 -4.51 -6.13 -2.62
N VAL A 68 -4.50 -4.86 -3.06
CA VAL A 68 -3.24 -4.18 -3.39
C VAL A 68 -2.36 -4.07 -2.15
N ILE A 69 -2.92 -3.73 -1.00
CA ILE A 69 -2.18 -3.65 0.26
C ILE A 69 -1.52 -4.98 0.59
N ASP A 70 -2.29 -6.06 0.50
CA ASP A 70 -1.78 -7.39 0.85
C ASP A 70 -0.65 -7.83 -0.09
N ILE A 71 -0.81 -7.58 -1.39
CA ILE A 71 0.21 -7.94 -2.38
C ILE A 71 1.46 -7.10 -2.17
N LEU A 72 1.31 -5.78 -2.00
CA LEU A 72 2.45 -4.89 -1.76
C LEU A 72 3.19 -5.27 -0.48
N THR A 73 2.46 -5.53 0.59
CA THR A 73 3.07 -5.91 1.87
C THR A 73 3.89 -7.19 1.70
N HIS A 74 3.33 -8.17 1.00
CA HIS A 74 4.04 -9.42 0.73
C HIS A 74 5.31 -9.17 -0.07
N ASP A 75 5.20 -8.39 -1.14
CA ASP A 75 6.33 -8.15 -2.04
C ASP A 75 7.42 -7.31 -1.36
N ILE A 76 7.05 -6.36 -0.52
CA ILE A 76 8.01 -5.56 0.24
C ILE A 76 8.76 -6.45 1.22
N ASN A 77 8.05 -7.30 1.94
CA ASN A 77 8.67 -8.20 2.91
C ASN A 77 9.60 -9.21 2.23
N GLU A 78 9.20 -9.70 1.06
CA GLU A 78 10.02 -10.60 0.28
C GLU A 78 11.29 -9.90 -0.21
N HIS A 79 11.17 -8.67 -0.68
CA HIS A 79 12.31 -7.88 -1.12
C HIS A 79 13.24 -7.57 0.05
N GLU A 80 12.70 -7.28 1.23
CA GLU A 80 13.49 -7.08 2.43
C GLU A 80 14.31 -8.32 2.76
N GLN A 81 13.73 -9.50 2.64
CA GLN A 81 14.43 -10.76 2.90
C GLN A 81 15.56 -10.97 1.90
N ILE A 82 15.32 -10.66 0.63
CA ILE A 82 16.34 -10.75 -0.41
C ILE A 82 17.47 -9.78 -0.11
N LEU A 83 17.15 -8.57 0.31
CA LEU A 83 18.14 -7.55 0.67
C LEU A 83 19.04 -8.05 1.81
N VAL A 84 18.45 -8.56 2.88
CA VAL A 84 19.18 -9.07 4.03
C VAL A 84 20.11 -10.23 3.62
N ASN A 85 19.58 -11.17 2.84
CA ASN A 85 20.37 -12.32 2.40
C ASN A 85 21.51 -11.92 1.46
N SER A 86 21.26 -10.97 0.56
CA SER A 86 22.29 -10.49 -0.37
C SER A 86 23.45 -9.82 0.35
N VAL A 87 23.14 -9.04 1.38
CA VAL A 87 24.17 -8.39 2.19
C VAL A 87 25.06 -9.40 2.87
N LYS A 88 24.49 -10.49 3.37
CA LYS A 88 25.26 -11.54 4.06
C LYS A 88 26.12 -12.34 3.11
N GLU A 89 25.60 -12.65 1.92
CA GLU A 89 26.26 -13.58 1.01
C GLU A 89 27.23 -12.90 0.06
N ASN A 90 26.82 -11.80 -0.55
CA ASN A 90 27.65 -11.13 -1.54
C ASN A 90 27.19 -9.68 -1.72
N PRO A 91 27.73 -8.77 -0.94
CA PRO A 91 27.25 -7.38 -0.94
C PRO A 91 27.50 -6.60 -2.23
N THR A 92 28.32 -7.13 -3.15
CA THR A 92 28.62 -6.41 -4.38
C THR A 92 27.92 -6.94 -5.62
N ALA A 93 27.48 -8.19 -5.60
CA ALA A 93 26.98 -8.84 -6.81
C ALA A 93 25.53 -8.50 -7.16
N SER A 94 24.78 -7.93 -6.24
CA SER A 94 23.34 -7.74 -6.41
C SER A 94 22.89 -6.27 -6.44
N ASP A 95 23.84 -5.35 -6.50
CA ASP A 95 23.55 -3.93 -6.32
C ASP A 95 22.49 -3.40 -7.28
N HIS A 96 22.68 -3.61 -8.56
CA HIS A 96 21.75 -3.10 -9.58
C HIS A 96 20.36 -3.67 -9.43
N ARG A 97 20.30 -4.96 -9.21
CA ARG A 97 19.02 -5.65 -9.12
C ARG A 97 18.21 -5.17 -7.92
N LEU A 98 18.91 -5.00 -6.78
CA LEU A 98 18.27 -4.50 -5.58
C LEU A 98 17.71 -3.09 -5.77
N PHE A 99 18.46 -2.22 -6.43
CA PHE A 99 17.99 -0.87 -6.73
C PHE A 99 16.81 -0.88 -7.67
N ASP A 100 16.87 -1.68 -8.73
CA ASP A 100 15.79 -1.75 -9.71
C ASP A 100 14.50 -2.28 -9.07
N ASP A 101 14.61 -3.34 -8.30
CA ASP A 101 13.46 -3.94 -7.61
C ASP A 101 12.87 -2.96 -6.59
N HIS A 102 13.73 -2.27 -5.86
CA HIS A 102 13.29 -1.28 -4.88
C HIS A 102 12.59 -0.10 -5.55
N SER A 103 13.13 0.37 -6.66
CA SER A 103 12.52 1.46 -7.43
C SER A 103 11.13 1.07 -7.92
N GLY A 104 10.98 -0.18 -8.37
CA GLY A 104 9.68 -0.71 -8.78
C GLY A 104 8.67 -0.70 -7.64
N LEU A 105 9.10 -1.10 -6.45
CA LEU A 105 8.23 -1.08 -5.26
C LEU A 105 7.85 0.35 -4.88
N ARG A 106 8.81 1.28 -4.99
CA ARG A 106 8.55 2.69 -4.71
C ARG A 106 7.47 3.23 -5.64
N ASP A 107 7.56 2.91 -6.93
CA ASP A 107 6.56 3.33 -7.91
C ASP A 107 5.18 2.76 -7.58
N ARG A 108 5.15 1.52 -7.16
CA ARG A 108 3.88 0.87 -6.78
C ARG A 108 3.29 1.50 -5.53
N MET A 109 4.12 1.85 -4.55
CA MET A 109 3.65 2.56 -3.35
C MET A 109 3.09 3.94 -3.71
N GLU A 110 3.77 4.67 -4.58
CA GLU A 110 3.29 5.97 -5.02
C GLU A 110 1.96 5.86 -5.74
N THR A 111 1.82 4.86 -6.61
CA THR A 111 0.56 4.60 -7.31
C THR A 111 -0.56 4.26 -6.33
N PHE A 112 -0.28 3.40 -5.37
CA PHE A 112 -1.26 3.05 -4.34
C PHE A 112 -1.72 4.29 -3.56
N LEU A 113 -0.77 5.10 -3.11
CA LEU A 113 -1.08 6.30 -2.33
C LEU A 113 -1.90 7.30 -3.14
N LYS A 114 -1.57 7.46 -4.42
CA LYS A 114 -2.32 8.34 -5.30
C LYS A 114 -3.77 7.90 -5.44
N ILE A 115 -3.98 6.64 -5.72
CA ILE A 115 -5.33 6.08 -5.90
C ILE A 115 -6.12 6.18 -4.60
N TYR A 116 -5.50 5.81 -3.49
CA TYR A 116 -6.14 5.86 -2.18
C TYR A 116 -6.54 7.28 -1.81
N ASN A 117 -5.64 8.24 -2.02
CA ASN A 117 -5.89 9.64 -1.69
C ASN A 117 -6.92 10.29 -2.61
N GLU A 118 -7.14 9.75 -3.80
CA GLU A 118 -8.22 10.19 -4.68
C GLU A 118 -9.56 9.58 -4.26
N LEU A 119 -9.54 8.35 -3.79
CA LEU A 119 -10.74 7.64 -3.34
C LEU A 119 -11.32 8.23 -2.06
N LYS A 120 -10.47 8.57 -1.12
CA LYS A 120 -10.87 8.99 0.23
C LYS A 120 -11.81 10.19 0.27
N PRO A 121 -11.55 11.31 -0.42
CA PRO A 121 -12.46 12.45 -0.37
C PRO A 121 -13.87 12.13 -0.88
N GLY A 122 -13.96 11.33 -1.94
CA GLY A 122 -15.25 10.91 -2.46
C GLY A 122 -16.04 10.11 -1.45
N PHE A 123 -15.34 9.18 -0.78
CA PHE A 123 -15.99 8.40 0.28
C PHE A 123 -16.41 9.28 1.46
N MET A 124 -15.55 10.23 1.87
CA MET A 124 -15.89 11.14 2.95
C MET A 124 -17.16 11.95 2.65
N ARG A 125 -17.33 12.41 1.41
CA ARG A 125 -18.54 13.12 1.00
C ARG A 125 -19.77 12.21 1.08
N TYR A 126 -19.63 10.98 0.63
CA TYR A 126 -20.69 9.99 0.71
C TYR A 126 -21.09 9.72 2.17
N LEU A 127 -20.07 9.50 3.01
CA LEU A 127 -20.25 9.24 4.43
C LEU A 127 -20.96 10.40 5.13
N THR A 128 -20.53 11.63 4.84
CA THR A 128 -21.16 12.83 5.42
C THR A 128 -22.64 12.95 5.03
N LYS A 129 -22.95 12.55 3.81
CA LYS A 129 -24.34 12.66 3.32
C LYS A 129 -25.27 11.64 3.97
N TYR A 130 -24.78 10.43 4.27
CA TYR A 130 -25.63 9.33 4.71
C TYR A 130 -25.42 8.86 6.14
N MET A 131 -24.48 9.49 6.86
CA MET A 131 -24.26 9.16 8.28
C MET A 131 -24.89 10.17 9.22
#